data_8120ab44ab5d7158e645d3526e815ab9
#
_entry.id   8120ab44ab5d7158e645d3526e815ab9
#
_cell.length_a   1.000
_cell.length_b   1.000
_cell.length_c   1.000
_cell.angle_alpha   90.00
_cell.angle_beta   90.00
_cell.angle_gamma   90.00
#
_symmetry.space_group_name_H-M   'P 1'
#
loop_
_entity.id
_entity.type
_entity.pdbx_description
1 polymer ?
#
loop_
_entity_poly.entity_id
_entity_poly.type
_entity_poly.pdbx_seq_one_letter_code
_entity_poly.pdbx_strand_id
1 'polypeptide(L)'
;MNNRQSNQITAIYCRLSRDDELQGDSNSIKNQKDILSKYAKENGFENTVFFVDDGYSGTNFDRPSWMGLMEKVESGEVSAVIVKDMSRLGRDYLKVGFYTEILFPEKDIRFIAINNGVDSANQQDSDFTPFLNIINEWYAKDTSKKIRAVFRAKGESGKPLCTNPPYGYMKDSNNKNKWVVDEEAAKIVQYIFSLCIEGYGPTQIAKRLTR
;
A
#
# COMPACT_ATOMS: atom_id res chain seq x y z
N MET A 1 13.71 -31.38 12.29
CA MET A 1 13.41 -30.15 13.07
C MET A 1 14.63 -29.24 12.96
N ASN A 2 14.45 -28.09 12.31
CA ASN A 2 15.58 -27.26 11.89
C ASN A 2 16.20 -26.48 13.04
N ASN A 3 17.52 -26.66 13.22
CA ASN A 3 18.36 -25.97 14.22
C ASN A 3 18.44 -24.42 14.08
N ARG A 4 17.64 -23.83 13.20
CA ARG A 4 17.58 -22.36 12.99
C ARG A 4 16.72 -21.60 14.00
N GLN A 5 15.76 -22.27 14.66
CA GLN A 5 14.82 -21.61 15.59
C GLN A 5 15.43 -21.29 16.96
N SER A 6 16.52 -21.94 17.38
CA SER A 6 17.11 -21.74 18.72
C SER A 6 17.91 -20.45 18.89
N ASN A 7 18.15 -19.68 17.80
CA ASN A 7 18.97 -18.45 17.85
C ASN A 7 18.21 -17.17 17.46
N GLN A 8 16.94 -17.28 17.08
CA GLN A 8 16.14 -16.14 16.71
C GLN A 8 15.62 -15.38 17.94
N ILE A 9 15.45 -14.06 17.79
CA ILE A 9 14.95 -13.18 18.85
C ILE A 9 13.43 -12.98 18.73
N THR A 10 12.80 -12.76 19.86
CA THR A 10 11.46 -12.16 19.94
C THR A 10 11.62 -10.65 20.12
N ALA A 11 11.28 -9.89 19.11
CA ALA A 11 11.38 -8.44 19.14
C ALA A 11 10.17 -7.82 19.85
N ILE A 12 10.42 -7.05 20.89
CA ILE A 12 9.40 -6.28 21.60
C ILE A 12 9.54 -4.81 21.20
N TYR A 13 8.57 -4.29 20.44
CA TYR A 13 8.62 -2.93 19.95
C TYR A 13 7.74 -1.99 20.78
N CYS A 14 8.34 -0.91 21.29
CA CYS A 14 7.69 0.13 22.07
C CYS A 14 7.86 1.48 21.37
N ARG A 15 6.79 2.27 21.30
CA ARG A 15 6.83 3.64 20.75
C ARG A 15 5.98 4.59 21.60
N LEU A 16 6.51 5.78 21.82
CA LEU A 16 5.76 6.88 22.39
C LEU A 16 6.01 8.15 21.56
N SER A 17 4.96 8.88 21.22
CA SER A 17 5.07 10.19 20.58
C SER A 17 4.87 11.28 21.65
N ARG A 18 5.34 12.51 21.37
CA ARG A 18 5.11 13.67 22.27
C ARG A 18 3.63 13.92 22.52
N ASP A 19 2.77 13.65 21.54
CA ASP A 19 1.31 13.80 21.68
C ASP A 19 0.70 12.72 22.59
N ASP A 20 1.31 11.52 22.63
CA ASP A 20 0.85 10.40 23.45
C ASP A 20 1.22 10.60 24.95
N GLU A 21 2.27 11.39 25.26
CA GLU A 21 2.66 11.74 26.64
C GLU A 21 1.55 12.51 27.37
N LEU A 22 0.75 13.29 26.65
CA LEU A 22 -0.36 14.06 27.21
C LEU A 22 -1.55 13.19 27.64
N GLN A 23 -1.57 11.91 27.30
CA GLN A 23 -2.68 10.98 27.57
C GLN A 23 -2.51 10.14 28.86
N GLY A 24 -1.47 10.38 29.64
CA GLY A 24 -1.25 9.82 30.98
C GLY A 24 -0.31 8.61 31.06
N ASP A 25 0.02 8.20 32.28
CA ASP A 25 1.03 7.19 32.63
C ASP A 25 0.83 5.80 31.99
N SER A 26 -0.41 5.46 31.61
CA SER A 26 -0.72 4.15 31.01
C SER A 26 -0.03 3.91 29.65
N ASN A 27 0.45 4.96 28.99
CA ASN A 27 1.11 4.89 27.68
C ASN A 27 2.63 5.02 27.75
N SER A 28 3.22 5.28 28.92
CA SER A 28 4.66 5.45 29.05
C SER A 28 5.45 4.23 28.52
N ILE A 29 6.67 4.45 28.05
CA ILE A 29 7.56 3.38 27.58
C ILE A 29 7.77 2.33 28.69
N LYS A 30 7.88 2.76 29.95
CA LYS A 30 8.02 1.85 31.10
C LYS A 30 6.83 0.91 31.19
N ASN A 31 5.62 1.46 31.16
CA ASN A 31 4.39 0.66 31.24
C ASN A 31 4.25 -0.31 30.04
N GLN A 32 4.61 0.14 28.83
CA GLN A 32 4.65 -0.76 27.66
C GLN A 32 5.60 -1.92 27.87
N LYS A 33 6.83 -1.66 28.34
CA LYS A 33 7.82 -2.71 28.64
C LYS A 33 7.33 -3.70 29.67
N ASP A 34 6.72 -3.22 30.75
CA ASP A 34 6.21 -4.09 31.84
C ASP A 34 5.11 -5.04 31.32
N ILE A 35 4.12 -4.50 30.58
CA ILE A 35 3.04 -5.29 30.00
C ILE A 35 3.59 -6.32 29.00
N LEU A 36 4.47 -5.88 28.08
CA LEU A 36 4.99 -6.72 27.02
C LEU A 36 5.95 -7.81 27.56
N SER A 37 6.77 -7.50 28.58
CA SER A 37 7.60 -8.49 29.25
C SER A 37 6.78 -9.55 29.95
N LYS A 38 5.72 -9.14 30.63
CA LYS A 38 4.81 -10.08 31.31
C LYS A 38 4.15 -11.01 30.30
N TYR A 39 3.59 -10.44 29.23
CA TYR A 39 2.96 -11.22 28.15
C TYR A 39 3.96 -12.23 27.51
N ALA A 40 5.16 -11.77 27.16
CA ALA A 40 6.15 -12.61 26.54
C ALA A 40 6.52 -13.82 27.45
N LYS A 41 6.71 -13.56 28.76
CA LYS A 41 6.99 -14.60 29.74
C LYS A 41 5.85 -15.60 29.90
N GLU A 42 4.61 -15.12 30.00
CA GLU A 42 3.41 -15.95 30.16
C GLU A 42 3.11 -16.83 28.95
N ASN A 43 3.51 -16.38 27.76
CA ASN A 43 3.28 -17.08 26.50
C ASN A 43 4.53 -17.82 25.96
N GLY A 44 5.60 -17.95 26.79
CA GLY A 44 6.77 -18.77 26.46
C GLY A 44 7.68 -18.18 25.39
N PHE A 45 7.64 -16.87 25.15
CA PHE A 45 8.57 -16.21 24.24
C PHE A 45 9.94 -16.02 24.92
N GLU A 46 10.94 -16.63 24.32
CA GLU A 46 12.34 -16.57 24.77
C GLU A 46 13.13 -15.53 23.95
N ASN A 47 14.36 -15.24 24.37
CA ASN A 47 15.29 -14.33 23.68
C ASN A 47 14.67 -12.98 23.33
N THR A 48 13.96 -12.37 24.28
CA THR A 48 13.27 -11.08 24.06
C THR A 48 14.26 -9.92 23.99
N VAL A 49 14.12 -9.09 22.94
CA VAL A 49 14.92 -7.88 22.72
C VAL A 49 14.00 -6.68 22.53
N PHE A 50 14.27 -5.60 23.28
CA PHE A 50 13.49 -4.36 23.16
C PHE A 50 14.02 -3.45 22.08
N PHE A 51 13.09 -2.93 21.24
CA PHE A 51 13.29 -1.86 20.30
C PHE A 51 12.40 -0.69 20.72
N VAL A 52 12.99 0.46 21.01
CA VAL A 52 12.28 1.58 21.63
C VAL A 52 12.50 2.86 20.86
N ASP A 53 11.43 3.45 20.35
CA ASP A 53 11.41 4.76 19.72
C ASP A 53 10.59 5.74 20.58
N ASP A 54 11.27 6.45 21.48
CA ASP A 54 10.67 7.47 22.35
C ASP A 54 10.72 8.85 21.68
N GLY A 55 9.61 9.58 21.72
CA GLY A 55 9.46 10.90 21.08
C GLY A 55 9.19 10.86 19.56
N TYR A 56 9.03 9.68 18.95
CA TYR A 56 8.82 9.54 17.52
C TYR A 56 7.34 9.39 17.14
N SER A 57 6.93 10.11 16.09
CA SER A 57 5.57 10.01 15.54
C SER A 57 5.29 8.64 14.92
N GLY A 58 4.01 8.19 14.99
CA GLY A 58 3.55 7.00 14.29
C GLY A 58 3.27 7.18 12.80
N THR A 59 3.40 8.40 12.25
CA THR A 59 3.05 8.72 10.86
C THR A 59 4.13 8.34 9.85
N ASN A 60 5.39 8.18 10.28
CA ASN A 60 6.47 7.69 9.44
C ASN A 60 7.15 6.47 10.09
N PHE A 61 7.98 5.77 9.33
CA PHE A 61 8.76 4.62 9.77
C PHE A 61 10.28 4.87 9.78
N ASP A 62 10.71 6.13 9.58
CA ASP A 62 12.11 6.55 9.67
C ASP A 62 12.48 6.77 11.13
N ARG A 63 12.47 5.69 11.90
CA ARG A 63 12.71 5.65 13.34
C ARG A 63 13.91 4.74 13.60
N PRO A 64 14.89 5.15 14.41
CA PRO A 64 16.14 4.39 14.57
C PRO A 64 15.95 2.95 15.04
N SER A 65 15.12 2.73 16.08
CA SER A 65 14.92 1.38 16.61
C SER A 65 14.05 0.53 15.68
N TRP A 66 13.09 1.14 14.97
CA TRP A 66 12.33 0.44 13.93
C TRP A 66 13.22 0.00 12.78
N MET A 67 14.10 0.87 12.30
CA MET A 67 15.05 0.53 11.23
C MET A 67 15.99 -0.59 11.66
N GLY A 68 16.55 -0.53 12.87
CA GLY A 68 17.37 -1.62 13.42
C GLY A 68 16.60 -2.93 13.60
N LEU A 69 15.29 -2.88 13.92
CA LEU A 69 14.43 -4.06 13.91
C LEU A 69 14.27 -4.62 12.49
N MET A 70 14.06 -3.76 11.49
CA MET A 70 13.92 -4.21 10.09
C MET A 70 15.20 -4.83 9.54
N GLU A 71 16.37 -4.32 9.88
CA GLU A 71 17.65 -4.95 9.55
C GLU A 71 17.75 -6.39 10.08
N LYS A 72 17.28 -6.61 11.32
CA LYS A 72 17.24 -7.96 11.92
C LYS A 72 16.15 -8.86 11.32
N VAL A 73 15.05 -8.28 10.87
CA VAL A 73 14.01 -8.99 10.10
C VAL A 73 14.60 -9.45 8.76
N GLU A 74 15.30 -8.60 8.06
CA GLU A 74 15.91 -8.92 6.77
C GLU A 74 17.03 -9.97 6.91
N SER A 75 17.81 -9.92 7.98
CA SER A 75 18.85 -10.93 8.26
C SER A 75 18.29 -12.29 8.74
N GLY A 76 16.97 -12.37 8.99
CA GLY A 76 16.33 -13.61 9.46
C GLY A 76 16.56 -13.92 10.93
N GLU A 77 16.98 -12.94 11.73
CA GLU A 77 17.25 -13.10 13.17
C GLU A 77 15.98 -13.00 14.04
N VAL A 78 14.83 -12.59 13.48
CA VAL A 78 13.59 -12.36 14.22
C VAL A 78 12.59 -13.48 13.96
N SER A 79 12.02 -14.06 15.01
CA SER A 79 10.93 -15.05 14.92
C SER A 79 9.55 -14.47 15.25
N ALA A 80 9.51 -13.44 16.09
CA ALA A 80 8.25 -12.80 16.46
C ALA A 80 8.44 -11.30 16.72
N VAL A 81 7.39 -10.53 16.41
CA VAL A 81 7.29 -9.10 16.75
C VAL A 81 6.06 -8.88 17.61
N ILE A 82 6.26 -8.35 18.82
CA ILE A 82 5.20 -8.10 19.80
C ILE A 82 5.08 -6.60 20.06
N VAL A 83 3.87 -6.06 19.97
CA VAL A 83 3.53 -4.67 20.30
C VAL A 83 2.37 -4.61 21.29
N LYS A 84 2.24 -3.53 22.06
CA LYS A 84 1.10 -3.32 22.95
C LYS A 84 -0.20 -3.19 22.16
N ASP A 85 -0.19 -2.36 21.13
CA ASP A 85 -1.31 -2.14 20.22
C ASP A 85 -0.81 -1.71 18.84
N MET A 86 -1.67 -1.79 17.82
CA MET A 86 -1.34 -1.46 16.44
C MET A 86 -0.85 -0.02 16.27
N SER A 87 -1.30 0.92 17.10
CA SER A 87 -0.90 2.31 17.03
C SER A 87 0.58 2.51 17.41
N ARG A 88 1.16 1.58 18.17
CA ARG A 88 2.60 1.56 18.51
C ARG A 88 3.41 1.19 17.28
N LEU A 89 2.92 0.28 16.43
CA LEU A 89 3.56 -0.03 15.16
C LEU A 89 3.57 1.20 14.25
N GLY A 90 2.42 1.80 14.00
CA GLY A 90 2.31 3.00 13.16
C GLY A 90 0.87 3.49 12.99
N ARG A 91 0.74 4.73 12.47
CA ARG A 91 -0.54 5.35 12.08
C ARG A 91 -0.70 5.42 10.56
N ASP A 92 0.33 5.04 9.81
CA ASP A 92 0.27 4.87 8.35
C ASP A 92 -0.22 3.45 8.05
N TYR A 93 -1.50 3.34 7.79
CA TYR A 93 -2.18 2.06 7.57
C TYR A 93 -1.62 1.24 6.41
N LEU A 94 -1.10 1.89 5.37
CA LEU A 94 -0.49 1.17 4.24
C LEU A 94 0.82 0.52 4.63
N LYS A 95 1.67 1.25 5.33
CA LYS A 95 2.94 0.72 5.80
C LYS A 95 2.73 -0.34 6.87
N VAL A 96 1.79 -0.11 7.81
CA VAL A 96 1.42 -1.12 8.80
C VAL A 96 0.97 -2.40 8.10
N GLY A 97 0.02 -2.31 7.16
CA GLY A 97 -0.47 -3.46 6.40
C GLY A 97 0.64 -4.13 5.58
N PHE A 98 1.54 -3.38 4.96
CA PHE A 98 2.70 -3.97 4.28
C PHE A 98 3.55 -4.83 5.22
N TYR A 99 3.86 -4.33 6.42
CA TYR A 99 4.66 -5.08 7.39
C TYR A 99 3.90 -6.31 7.91
N THR A 100 2.64 -6.15 8.32
CA THR A 100 1.89 -7.23 8.99
C THR A 100 1.35 -8.29 8.04
N GLU A 101 0.98 -7.92 6.81
CA GLU A 101 0.30 -8.81 5.87
C GLU A 101 1.18 -9.33 4.74
N ILE A 102 2.31 -8.67 4.49
CA ILE A 102 3.23 -9.06 3.42
C ILE A 102 4.58 -9.45 3.99
N LEU A 103 5.33 -8.52 4.60
CA LEU A 103 6.72 -8.75 4.97
C LEU A 103 6.86 -9.78 6.08
N PHE A 104 6.11 -9.67 7.17
CA PHE A 104 6.22 -10.61 8.29
C PHE A 104 5.78 -12.02 7.91
N PRO A 105 4.67 -12.26 7.20
CA PRO A 105 4.33 -13.57 6.68
C PRO A 105 5.37 -14.14 5.70
N GLU A 106 5.91 -13.31 4.78
CA GLU A 106 6.97 -13.73 3.84
C GLU A 106 8.24 -14.21 4.56
N LYS A 107 8.56 -13.58 5.69
CA LYS A 107 9.73 -13.93 6.53
C LYS A 107 9.41 -14.94 7.64
N ASP A 108 8.20 -15.52 7.66
CA ASP A 108 7.74 -16.46 8.69
C ASP A 108 7.82 -15.88 10.12
N ILE A 109 7.50 -14.59 10.26
CA ILE A 109 7.52 -13.85 11.53
C ILE A 109 6.12 -13.76 12.10
N ARG A 110 5.94 -14.26 13.33
CA ARG A 110 4.67 -14.11 14.07
C ARG A 110 4.51 -12.66 14.57
N PHE A 111 3.39 -12.03 14.22
CA PHE A 111 3.06 -10.68 14.68
C PHE A 111 1.94 -10.71 15.71
N ILE A 112 2.13 -9.98 16.83
CA ILE A 112 1.18 -9.93 17.95
C ILE A 112 0.96 -8.48 18.37
N ALA A 113 -0.31 -8.04 18.44
CA ALA A 113 -0.74 -6.78 19.05
C ALA A 113 -1.73 -7.07 20.18
N ILE A 114 -1.25 -6.98 21.44
CA ILE A 114 -1.94 -7.54 22.60
C ILE A 114 -3.31 -6.90 22.82
N ASN A 115 -3.39 -5.57 22.86
CA ASN A 115 -4.64 -4.86 23.14
C ASN A 115 -5.68 -4.98 22.02
N ASN A 116 -5.24 -5.35 20.83
CA ASN A 116 -6.13 -5.55 19.68
C ASN A 116 -6.57 -7.01 19.51
N GLY A 117 -6.04 -7.93 20.34
CA GLY A 117 -6.31 -9.36 20.19
C GLY A 117 -5.76 -9.96 18.89
N VAL A 118 -4.76 -9.30 18.29
CA VAL A 118 -4.17 -9.73 17.02
C VAL A 118 -3.02 -10.68 17.26
N ASP A 119 -3.07 -11.83 16.62
CA ASP A 119 -2.00 -12.83 16.60
C ASP A 119 -1.99 -13.56 15.25
N SER A 120 -0.96 -13.34 14.46
CA SER A 120 -0.87 -13.91 13.11
C SER A 120 -0.78 -15.44 13.08
N ALA A 121 -0.48 -16.10 14.21
CA ALA A 121 -0.51 -17.55 14.31
C ALA A 121 -1.94 -18.13 14.41
N ASN A 122 -2.91 -17.32 14.83
CA ASN A 122 -4.31 -17.71 15.03
C ASN A 122 -5.20 -17.19 13.90
N GLN A 123 -4.94 -17.59 12.66
CA GLN A 123 -5.61 -17.12 11.44
C GLN A 123 -7.13 -17.40 11.35
N GLN A 124 -7.72 -18.16 12.26
CA GLN A 124 -9.15 -18.51 12.20
C GLN A 124 -10.11 -17.42 12.70
N ASP A 125 -9.61 -16.42 13.44
CA ASP A 125 -10.42 -15.32 14.00
C ASP A 125 -9.80 -13.94 13.68
N SER A 126 -9.24 -13.74 12.48
CA SER A 126 -8.67 -12.45 12.18
C SER A 126 -9.79 -11.42 11.95
N ASP A 127 -10.13 -10.66 13.00
CA ASP A 127 -10.85 -9.38 12.95
C ASP A 127 -10.17 -8.36 11.99
N PHE A 128 -9.12 -8.79 11.30
CA PHE A 128 -8.35 -8.01 10.31
C PHE A 128 -9.04 -7.89 8.96
N THR A 129 -9.98 -8.79 8.63
CA THR A 129 -10.68 -8.75 7.33
C THR A 129 -11.33 -7.39 7.04
N PRO A 130 -12.01 -6.71 8.00
CA PRO A 130 -12.53 -5.36 7.77
C PRO A 130 -11.43 -4.33 7.51
N PHE A 131 -10.27 -4.50 8.17
CA PHE A 131 -9.12 -3.61 8.04
C PHE A 131 -8.42 -3.78 6.69
N LEU A 132 -8.22 -5.01 6.24
CA LEU A 132 -7.71 -5.33 4.90
C LEU A 132 -8.63 -4.76 3.80
N ASN A 133 -9.93 -4.84 3.98
CA ASN A 133 -10.90 -4.26 3.06
C ASN A 133 -10.76 -2.73 2.98
N ILE A 134 -10.58 -2.05 4.12
CA ILE A 134 -10.35 -0.60 4.16
C ILE A 134 -9.02 -0.23 3.47
N ILE A 135 -7.95 -0.98 3.70
CA ILE A 135 -6.64 -0.78 3.05
C ILE A 135 -6.77 -0.97 1.53
N ASN A 136 -7.40 -2.04 1.09
CA ASN A 136 -7.59 -2.33 -0.33
C ASN A 136 -8.44 -1.26 -1.02
N GLU A 137 -9.52 -0.82 -0.39
CA GLU A 137 -10.36 0.27 -0.91
C GLU A 137 -9.59 1.60 -1.00
N TRP A 138 -8.81 1.92 0.01
CA TRP A 138 -7.99 3.13 0.03
C TRP A 138 -6.88 3.07 -1.03
N TYR A 139 -6.19 1.93 -1.17
CA TYR A 139 -5.17 1.73 -2.22
C TYR A 139 -5.76 1.90 -3.62
N ALA A 140 -6.94 1.34 -3.86
CA ALA A 140 -7.65 1.51 -5.13
C ALA A 140 -8.00 3.00 -5.39
N LYS A 141 -8.48 3.73 -4.38
CA LYS A 141 -8.79 5.16 -4.46
C LYS A 141 -7.53 6.01 -4.70
N ASP A 142 -6.44 5.76 -3.99
CA ASP A 142 -5.17 6.49 -4.13
C ASP A 142 -4.55 6.26 -5.51
N THR A 143 -4.48 5.00 -5.95
CA THR A 143 -4.01 4.63 -7.29
C THR A 143 -4.84 5.32 -8.38
N SER A 144 -6.16 5.32 -8.24
CA SER A 144 -7.06 6.01 -9.16
C SER A 144 -6.80 7.53 -9.21
N LYS A 145 -6.56 8.18 -8.04
CA LYS A 145 -6.19 9.60 -7.98
C LYS A 145 -4.87 9.88 -8.69
N LYS A 146 -3.85 9.06 -8.46
CA LYS A 146 -2.53 9.19 -9.11
C LYS A 146 -2.64 9.03 -10.62
N ILE A 147 -3.35 8.02 -11.10
CA ILE A 147 -3.59 7.80 -12.53
C ILE A 147 -4.31 9.01 -13.14
N ARG A 148 -5.40 9.49 -12.52
CA ARG A 148 -6.12 10.68 -13.03
C ARG A 148 -5.23 11.93 -13.06
N ALA A 149 -4.38 12.13 -12.06
CA ALA A 149 -3.44 13.27 -12.04
C ALA A 149 -2.45 13.20 -13.20
N VAL A 150 -1.89 12.01 -13.50
CA VAL A 150 -1.00 11.79 -14.65
C VAL A 150 -1.73 12.03 -15.97
N PHE A 151 -2.96 11.51 -16.12
CA PHE A 151 -3.76 11.74 -17.32
C PHE A 151 -4.09 13.23 -17.51
N ARG A 152 -4.47 13.94 -16.43
CA ARG A 152 -4.72 15.38 -16.48
C ARG A 152 -3.47 16.16 -16.89
N ALA A 153 -2.32 15.89 -16.26
CA ALA A 153 -1.07 16.55 -16.59
C ALA A 153 -0.64 16.30 -18.06
N LYS A 154 -0.85 15.08 -18.57
CA LYS A 154 -0.64 14.76 -19.98
C LYS A 154 -1.57 15.56 -20.89
N GLY A 155 -2.88 15.61 -20.59
CA GLY A 155 -3.87 16.36 -21.36
C GLY A 155 -3.58 17.85 -21.37
N GLU A 156 -3.28 18.44 -20.21
CA GLU A 156 -2.91 19.85 -20.07
C GLU A 156 -1.62 20.22 -20.82
N SER A 157 -0.68 19.28 -20.92
CA SER A 157 0.57 19.45 -21.68
C SER A 157 0.40 19.19 -23.20
N GLY A 158 -0.83 18.93 -23.68
CA GLY A 158 -1.12 18.63 -25.08
C GLY A 158 -0.56 17.29 -25.57
N LYS A 159 -0.14 16.40 -24.68
CA LYS A 159 0.36 15.08 -25.03
C LYS A 159 -0.78 14.07 -25.21
N PRO A 160 -0.68 13.14 -26.17
CA PRO A 160 -1.68 12.10 -26.37
C PRO A 160 -1.92 11.27 -25.10
N LEU A 161 -3.17 11.00 -24.77
CA LEU A 161 -3.56 10.22 -23.62
C LEU A 161 -3.50 8.70 -23.86
N CYS A 162 -3.58 8.29 -25.11
CA CYS A 162 -3.50 6.88 -25.51
C CYS A 162 -2.30 6.64 -26.44
N THR A 163 -1.89 5.38 -26.51
CA THR A 163 -0.70 4.97 -27.27
C THR A 163 -0.97 4.96 -28.78
N ASN A 164 -2.19 4.57 -29.18
CA ASN A 164 -2.59 4.51 -30.57
C ASN A 164 -3.47 5.71 -30.94
N PRO A 165 -3.19 6.39 -32.03
CA PRO A 165 -4.05 7.45 -32.52
C PRO A 165 -5.43 6.88 -32.91
N PRO A 166 -6.52 7.64 -32.74
CA PRO A 166 -7.82 7.27 -33.28
C PRO A 166 -7.80 7.32 -34.81
N TYR A 167 -8.75 6.61 -35.43
CA TYR A 167 -8.90 6.63 -36.88
C TYR A 167 -9.10 8.07 -37.41
N GLY A 168 -8.38 8.43 -38.47
CA GLY A 168 -8.27 9.79 -38.98
C GLY A 168 -7.00 10.53 -38.55
N TYR A 169 -6.19 9.90 -37.67
CA TYR A 169 -4.89 10.41 -37.25
C TYR A 169 -3.82 9.31 -37.32
N MET A 170 -2.58 9.73 -37.55
CA MET A 170 -1.39 8.86 -37.52
C MET A 170 -0.32 9.46 -36.60
N LYS A 171 0.63 8.64 -36.17
CA LYS A 171 1.81 9.13 -35.43
C LYS A 171 2.71 9.89 -36.34
N ASP A 172 3.21 11.05 -35.90
CA ASP A 172 4.27 11.77 -36.56
C ASP A 172 5.54 10.89 -36.61
N SER A 173 6.17 10.81 -37.80
CA SER A 173 7.40 10.01 -38.02
C SER A 173 8.59 10.50 -37.19
N ASN A 174 8.63 11.80 -36.85
CA ASN A 174 9.74 12.41 -36.12
C ASN A 174 9.45 12.52 -34.60
N ASN A 175 8.15 12.51 -34.20
CA ASN A 175 7.75 12.64 -32.80
C ASN A 175 6.57 11.73 -32.47
N LYS A 176 6.84 10.56 -31.92
CA LYS A 176 5.82 9.56 -31.54
C LYS A 176 4.76 10.08 -30.53
N ASN A 177 5.04 11.20 -29.85
CA ASN A 177 4.11 11.85 -28.92
C ASN A 177 3.22 12.92 -29.60
N LYS A 178 3.31 13.06 -30.92
CA LYS A 178 2.49 13.98 -31.72
C LYS A 178 1.69 13.17 -32.72
N TRP A 179 0.43 13.54 -32.91
CA TRP A 179 -0.43 12.97 -33.94
C TRP A 179 -0.61 14.00 -35.06
N VAL A 180 -0.59 13.52 -36.26
CA VAL A 180 -0.87 14.28 -37.48
C VAL A 180 -2.12 13.72 -38.14
N VAL A 181 -2.82 14.55 -38.90
CA VAL A 181 -4.03 14.14 -39.60
C VAL A 181 -3.63 13.17 -40.73
N ASP A 182 -4.35 12.06 -40.83
CA ASP A 182 -4.34 11.18 -41.98
C ASP A 182 -5.39 11.69 -42.95
N GLU A 183 -4.94 12.35 -44.03
CA GLU A 183 -5.81 13.07 -44.95
C GLU A 183 -6.86 12.17 -45.65
N GLU A 184 -6.53 10.89 -45.89
CA GLU A 184 -7.48 9.95 -46.51
C GLU A 184 -8.52 9.47 -45.44
N ALA A 185 -8.07 9.05 -44.31
CA ALA A 185 -8.93 8.58 -43.25
C ALA A 185 -9.78 9.72 -42.66
N ALA A 186 -9.25 10.95 -42.57
CA ALA A 186 -9.95 12.11 -42.09
C ALA A 186 -11.19 12.46 -42.93
N LYS A 187 -11.15 12.31 -44.24
CA LYS A 187 -12.32 12.51 -45.12
C LYS A 187 -13.46 11.55 -44.77
N ILE A 188 -13.12 10.29 -44.47
CA ILE A 188 -14.10 9.30 -44.07
C ILE A 188 -14.71 9.68 -42.71
N VAL A 189 -13.88 10.12 -41.77
CA VAL A 189 -14.36 10.58 -40.44
C VAL A 189 -15.30 11.77 -40.61
N GLN A 190 -14.94 12.79 -41.41
CA GLN A 190 -15.79 13.95 -41.68
C GLN A 190 -17.12 13.51 -42.30
N TYR A 191 -17.12 12.56 -43.23
CA TYR A 191 -18.32 12.02 -43.84
C TYR A 191 -19.21 11.29 -42.83
N ILE A 192 -18.61 10.50 -41.91
CA ILE A 192 -19.33 9.85 -40.80
C ILE A 192 -20.03 10.91 -39.92
N PHE A 193 -19.32 11.98 -39.57
CA PHE A 193 -19.89 13.05 -38.75
C PHE A 193 -21.01 13.80 -39.47
N SER A 194 -20.91 14.06 -40.77
CA SER A 194 -22.00 14.68 -41.54
C SER A 194 -23.26 13.81 -41.54
N LEU A 195 -23.11 12.51 -41.73
CA LEU A 195 -24.24 11.55 -41.65
C LEU A 195 -24.86 11.50 -40.25
N CYS A 196 -24.05 11.59 -39.21
CA CYS A 196 -24.56 11.69 -37.83
C CYS A 196 -25.40 12.95 -37.61
N ILE A 197 -24.94 14.10 -38.12
CA ILE A 197 -25.67 15.38 -38.03
C ILE A 197 -26.97 15.30 -38.81
N GLU A 198 -27.02 14.59 -39.93
CA GLU A 198 -28.22 14.33 -40.71
C GLU A 198 -29.20 13.35 -40.03
N GLY A 199 -28.82 12.78 -38.85
CA GLY A 199 -29.71 11.92 -38.05
C GLY A 199 -29.57 10.40 -38.33
N TYR A 200 -28.59 9.97 -39.11
CA TYR A 200 -28.37 8.52 -39.36
C TYR A 200 -27.77 7.83 -38.14
N GLY A 201 -28.32 6.67 -37.78
CA GLY A 201 -27.78 5.84 -36.71
C GLY A 201 -26.53 5.04 -37.14
N PRO A 202 -25.72 4.52 -36.19
CA PRO A 202 -24.45 3.84 -36.47
C PRO A 202 -24.53 2.72 -37.50
N THR A 203 -25.59 1.90 -37.44
CA THR A 203 -25.81 0.78 -38.39
C THR A 203 -26.10 1.27 -39.81
N GLN A 204 -26.82 2.40 -39.94
CA GLN A 204 -27.13 2.97 -41.25
C GLN A 204 -25.88 3.60 -41.88
N ILE A 205 -25.04 4.25 -41.06
CA ILE A 205 -23.76 4.82 -41.49
C ILE A 205 -22.82 3.70 -41.95
N ALA A 206 -22.70 2.63 -41.16
CA ALA A 206 -21.85 1.50 -41.53
C ALA A 206 -22.25 0.91 -42.88
N LYS A 207 -23.56 0.71 -43.14
CA LYS A 207 -24.05 0.22 -44.44
C LYS A 207 -23.78 1.16 -45.60
N ARG A 208 -23.69 2.46 -45.38
CA ARG A 208 -23.33 3.45 -46.40
C ARG A 208 -21.85 3.48 -46.73
N LEU A 209 -20.99 3.21 -45.74
CA LEU A 209 -19.55 3.13 -45.89
C LEU A 209 -19.07 1.83 -46.59
N THR A 210 -19.89 0.78 -46.56
CA THR A 210 -19.57 -0.53 -47.12
C THR A 210 -20.06 -0.67 -48.58
N ARG A 211 -20.77 0.30 -49.12
CA ARG A 211 -21.20 0.38 -50.51
C ARG A 211 -20.21 1.17 -51.36
#